data_8a1a0b72880a4c34067f493a6fde3334
#
_entry.id   8a1a0b72880a4c34067f493a6fde3334
#
_cell.length_a   1.000
_cell.length_b   1.000
_cell.length_c   1.000
_cell.angle_alpha   90.00
_cell.angle_beta   90.00
_cell.angle_gamma   90.00
#
_symmetry.space_group_name_H-M   'P 1'
#
loop_
_entity.id
_entity.type
_entity.pdbx_description
1 polymer ?
#
loop_
_entity_poly.entity_id
_entity_poly.type
_entity_poly.pdbx_seq_one_letter_code
_entity_poly.pdbx_strand_id
1 'polypeptide(L)'
;MDRIEQRICEIIDGKQEEIKAFGRDIWHHAEMGYKEFRTAGKFAEVAETLGLETETGLAITGVKSYLKGKGSEGITVGVIGEMDALPIPNHPDANPETGASHCCGHNAQLAGVVGAMFALTDPEVKAAMDGNVVFMAAPAEEYVDVPYKKKLMEEGKLGYGGGKCELIRIGAMDDIDIAVGHHTAPGMDLRLSNASSNGFVNKVITYTGVSSHAASAPHCGIDAQNAAVLAFHAMDMQRESFQEKDFVRLHSVITKGGSAANIIADHVQLDSSVRAKHIPAYVDAAKKADRAFRAGAIATGCAMRIETVPGYMPTVPCSDVTALKEALEEVADGKYKIIYQGADEHICASTDFGDVSCLMPLLQFSTGGYEGQLHNPDVRVTDEYLAYVVTAKIFALTTYKLLKNGGNYAKALLDSYKAVMTKE
;
A
#
# COMPACT_ATOMS: atom_id res chain seq x y z
N MET A 1 -21.38 14.29 18.07
CA MET A 1 -21.48 12.82 18.36
C MET A 1 -22.85 12.48 18.93
N ASP A 2 -23.50 11.42 18.41
CA ASP A 2 -24.66 10.82 19.06
C ASP A 2 -24.27 9.89 20.23
N ARG A 3 -25.24 9.26 20.93
CA ARG A 3 -24.99 8.40 22.08
C ARG A 3 -24.11 7.17 21.75
N ILE A 4 -24.30 6.57 20.60
CA ILE A 4 -23.52 5.39 20.19
C ILE A 4 -22.10 5.81 19.80
N GLU A 5 -21.93 6.94 19.14
CA GLU A 5 -20.61 7.50 18.81
C GLU A 5 -19.80 7.82 20.09
N GLN A 6 -20.48 8.38 21.11
CA GLN A 6 -19.83 8.58 22.44
C GLN A 6 -19.42 7.25 23.06
N ARG A 7 -20.32 6.23 23.03
CA ARG A 7 -20.02 4.90 23.53
C ARG A 7 -18.83 4.25 22.83
N ILE A 8 -18.74 4.39 21.51
CA ILE A 8 -17.57 3.91 20.73
C ILE A 8 -16.26 4.52 21.29
N CYS A 9 -16.25 5.84 21.49
CA CYS A 9 -15.08 6.52 22.02
C CYS A 9 -14.75 6.07 23.45
N GLU A 10 -15.76 5.90 24.33
CA GLU A 10 -15.59 5.44 25.71
C GLU A 10 -15.01 4.02 25.79
N ILE A 11 -15.48 3.11 24.93
CA ILE A 11 -14.94 1.74 24.83
C ILE A 11 -13.47 1.77 24.42
N ILE A 12 -13.13 2.52 23.38
CA ILE A 12 -11.76 2.63 22.89
C ILE A 12 -10.84 3.25 23.94
N ASP A 13 -11.30 4.31 24.63
CA ASP A 13 -10.53 4.91 25.73
C ASP A 13 -10.35 3.94 26.90
N GLY A 14 -11.37 3.16 27.23
CA GLY A 14 -11.30 2.11 28.24
C GLY A 14 -10.33 0.98 27.88
N LYS A 15 -10.07 0.75 26.59
CA LYS A 15 -9.17 -0.26 26.05
C LYS A 15 -7.81 0.30 25.59
N GLN A 16 -7.52 1.57 25.86
CA GLN A 16 -6.34 2.24 25.33
C GLN A 16 -5.02 1.53 25.64
N GLU A 17 -4.88 0.93 26.85
CA GLU A 17 -3.63 0.25 27.21
C GLU A 17 -3.46 -1.09 26.45
N GLU A 18 -4.55 -1.79 26.17
CA GLU A 18 -4.53 -3.00 25.34
C GLU A 18 -4.18 -2.66 23.88
N ILE A 19 -4.75 -1.58 23.33
CA ILE A 19 -4.47 -1.07 21.99
C ILE A 19 -2.99 -0.65 21.86
N LYS A 20 -2.49 0.12 22.83
CA LYS A 20 -1.08 0.54 22.87
C LYS A 20 -0.13 -0.64 23.03
N ALA A 21 -0.48 -1.60 23.88
CA ALA A 21 0.33 -2.81 24.06
C ALA A 21 0.41 -3.63 22.77
N PHE A 22 -0.69 -3.75 22.02
CA PHE A 22 -0.70 -4.40 20.72
C PHE A 22 0.21 -3.65 19.71
N GLY A 23 0.06 -2.33 19.58
CA GLY A 23 0.87 -1.51 18.67
C GLY A 23 2.37 -1.59 18.98
N ARG A 24 2.76 -1.57 20.28
CA ARG A 24 4.16 -1.76 20.73
C ARG A 24 4.67 -3.16 20.44
N ASP A 25 3.85 -4.19 20.65
CA ASP A 25 4.25 -5.57 20.41
C ASP A 25 4.57 -5.78 18.91
N ILE A 26 3.71 -5.27 18.01
CA ILE A 26 3.96 -5.34 16.56
C ILE A 26 5.21 -4.53 16.18
N TRP A 27 5.40 -3.33 16.73
CA TRP A 27 6.58 -2.49 16.49
C TRP A 27 7.90 -3.23 16.78
N HIS A 28 7.97 -3.92 17.92
CA HIS A 28 9.20 -4.63 18.34
C HIS A 28 9.41 -6.01 17.70
N HIS A 29 8.40 -6.52 16.96
CA HIS A 29 8.48 -7.80 16.28
C HIS A 29 8.20 -7.67 14.77
N ALA A 30 8.86 -6.69 14.16
CA ALA A 30 8.68 -6.37 12.74
C ALA A 30 9.02 -7.54 11.82
N GLU A 31 8.13 -7.81 10.86
CA GLU A 31 8.23 -8.88 9.86
C GLU A 31 8.08 -8.28 8.46
N MET A 32 8.85 -8.77 7.49
CA MET A 32 8.76 -8.31 6.09
C MET A 32 7.59 -8.98 5.35
N GLY A 33 7.17 -8.36 4.26
CA GLY A 33 6.05 -8.78 3.45
C GLY A 33 6.07 -10.27 3.05
N TYR A 34 4.92 -10.93 3.16
CA TYR A 34 4.68 -12.36 3.02
C TYR A 34 5.44 -13.25 4.01
N LYS A 35 5.92 -12.67 5.10
CA LYS A 35 6.58 -13.35 6.24
C LYS A 35 5.99 -12.94 7.58
N GLU A 36 4.85 -12.23 7.58
CA GLU A 36 4.19 -11.64 8.75
C GLU A 36 3.38 -12.68 9.55
N PHE A 37 3.91 -13.88 9.70
CA PHE A 37 3.18 -15.00 10.34
C PHE A 37 2.83 -14.73 11.80
N ARG A 38 3.74 -14.11 12.55
CA ARG A 38 3.50 -13.76 13.95
C ARG A 38 2.47 -12.64 14.07
N THR A 39 2.64 -11.58 13.30
CA THR A 39 1.72 -10.43 13.26
C THR A 39 0.31 -10.87 12.87
N ALA A 40 0.17 -11.71 11.84
CA ALA A 40 -1.09 -12.31 11.43
C ALA A 40 -1.73 -13.13 12.54
N GLY A 41 -0.94 -13.96 13.22
CA GLY A 41 -1.40 -14.76 14.37
C GLY A 41 -1.90 -13.91 15.53
N LYS A 42 -1.20 -12.81 15.84
CA LYS A 42 -1.62 -11.87 16.91
C LYS A 42 -2.92 -11.14 16.56
N PHE A 43 -3.09 -10.74 15.31
CA PHE A 43 -4.33 -10.12 14.86
C PHE A 43 -5.51 -11.10 14.91
N ALA A 44 -5.31 -12.33 14.42
CA ALA A 44 -6.32 -13.39 14.47
C ALA A 44 -6.72 -13.75 15.91
N GLU A 45 -5.76 -13.85 16.84
CA GLU A 45 -5.99 -14.13 18.26
C GLU A 45 -6.96 -13.12 18.90
N VAL A 46 -6.78 -11.81 18.60
CA VAL A 46 -7.68 -10.76 19.10
C VAL A 46 -9.07 -10.92 18.48
N ALA A 47 -9.17 -11.11 17.18
CA ALA A 47 -10.46 -11.25 16.50
C ALA A 47 -11.26 -12.47 17.01
N GLU A 48 -10.60 -13.63 17.18
CA GLU A 48 -11.19 -14.85 17.69
C GLU A 48 -11.64 -14.67 19.16
N THR A 49 -10.86 -13.99 20.00
CA THR A 49 -11.23 -13.67 21.39
C THR A 49 -12.51 -12.83 21.46
N LEU A 50 -12.74 -11.99 20.46
CA LEU A 50 -13.97 -11.20 20.31
C LEU A 50 -15.13 -11.96 19.66
N GLY A 51 -14.92 -13.24 19.36
CA GLY A 51 -15.94 -14.11 18.74
C GLY A 51 -16.21 -13.81 17.27
N LEU A 52 -15.24 -13.22 16.55
CA LEU A 52 -15.34 -12.99 15.12
C LEU A 52 -14.99 -14.25 14.34
N GLU A 53 -15.76 -14.55 13.29
CA GLU A 53 -15.38 -15.56 12.30
C GLU A 53 -14.15 -15.07 11.54
N THR A 54 -13.05 -15.84 11.58
CA THR A 54 -11.74 -15.40 11.10
C THR A 54 -11.15 -16.37 10.11
N GLU A 55 -10.75 -15.87 8.96
CA GLU A 55 -9.99 -16.59 7.93
C GLU A 55 -8.52 -16.13 7.99
N THR A 56 -7.58 -17.08 7.94
CA THR A 56 -6.14 -16.84 7.96
C THR A 56 -5.45 -17.43 6.73
N GLY A 57 -4.23 -16.98 6.43
CA GLY A 57 -3.45 -17.50 5.32
C GLY A 57 -3.89 -16.99 3.94
N LEU A 58 -4.71 -15.96 3.88
CA LEU A 58 -5.09 -15.29 2.64
C LEU A 58 -3.86 -14.59 2.06
N ALA A 59 -3.58 -14.78 0.78
CA ALA A 59 -2.34 -14.26 0.20
C ALA A 59 -1.12 -14.55 1.11
N ILE A 60 -0.96 -15.80 1.58
CA ILE A 60 0.06 -16.35 2.47
C ILE A 60 -0.13 -15.97 3.95
N THR A 61 -0.18 -14.70 4.31
CA THR A 61 -0.22 -14.25 5.72
C THR A 61 -1.44 -13.39 6.05
N GLY A 62 -2.23 -12.97 5.07
CA GLY A 62 -3.41 -12.13 5.28
C GLY A 62 -4.45 -12.75 6.19
N VAL A 63 -5.14 -11.90 6.95
CA VAL A 63 -6.21 -12.29 7.89
C VAL A 63 -7.45 -11.46 7.60
N LYS A 64 -8.62 -12.10 7.65
CA LYS A 64 -9.92 -11.48 7.44
C LYS A 64 -10.91 -11.96 8.49
N SER A 65 -11.53 -11.03 9.20
CA SER A 65 -12.48 -11.30 10.29
C SER A 65 -13.80 -10.62 10.04
N TYR A 66 -14.91 -11.31 10.30
CA TYR A 66 -16.26 -10.88 9.95
C TYR A 66 -17.09 -10.49 11.16
N LEU A 67 -17.68 -9.31 11.13
CA LEU A 67 -18.70 -8.85 12.05
C LEU A 67 -20.01 -8.66 11.28
N LYS A 68 -20.95 -9.57 11.47
CA LYS A 68 -22.31 -9.46 10.90
C LYS A 68 -23.14 -8.52 11.76
N GLY A 69 -23.59 -7.40 11.17
CA GLY A 69 -24.47 -6.45 11.82
C GLY A 69 -25.96 -6.85 11.70
N LYS A 70 -26.84 -5.87 11.82
CA LYS A 70 -28.28 -6.07 11.69
C LYS A 70 -28.67 -6.15 10.21
N GLY A 71 -28.99 -7.35 9.75
CA GLY A 71 -29.37 -7.61 8.35
C GLY A 71 -28.17 -8.16 7.55
N SER A 72 -28.18 -9.47 7.30
CA SER A 72 -27.10 -10.20 6.64
C SER A 72 -26.89 -9.87 5.14
N GLU A 73 -27.76 -9.10 4.54
CA GLU A 73 -27.72 -8.69 3.12
C GLU A 73 -27.34 -7.19 2.96
N GLY A 74 -26.77 -6.58 3.99
CA GLY A 74 -26.40 -5.17 4.00
C GLY A 74 -25.03 -4.88 3.39
N ILE A 75 -24.75 -3.59 3.21
CA ILE A 75 -23.44 -3.08 2.77
C ILE A 75 -22.34 -3.55 3.73
N THR A 76 -21.21 -3.98 3.18
CA THR A 76 -20.04 -4.41 3.95
C THR A 76 -18.93 -3.36 3.87
N VAL A 77 -18.52 -2.87 5.02
CA VAL A 77 -17.37 -1.95 5.14
C VAL A 77 -16.12 -2.72 5.55
N GLY A 78 -15.08 -2.65 4.74
CA GLY A 78 -13.76 -3.23 5.05
C GLY A 78 -12.87 -2.21 5.78
N VAL A 79 -12.46 -2.51 7.02
CA VAL A 79 -11.48 -1.76 7.80
C VAL A 79 -10.13 -2.45 7.63
N ILE A 80 -9.21 -1.82 6.90
CA ILE A 80 -8.00 -2.48 6.41
C ILE A 80 -6.77 -1.86 7.05
N GLY A 81 -5.93 -2.71 7.65
CA GLY A 81 -4.58 -2.37 8.12
C GLY A 81 -3.53 -3.25 7.47
N GLU A 82 -2.34 -2.73 7.32
CA GLU A 82 -1.18 -3.38 6.72
C GLU A 82 -0.29 -4.00 7.79
N MET A 83 0.40 -5.10 7.48
CA MET A 83 1.16 -5.87 8.46
C MET A 83 2.67 -5.74 8.36
N ASP A 84 3.17 -5.48 7.16
CA ASP A 84 4.58 -5.63 6.84
C ASP A 84 5.46 -4.46 7.28
N ALA A 85 6.76 -4.72 7.31
CA ALA A 85 7.82 -3.81 7.70
C ALA A 85 8.91 -3.72 6.63
N LEU A 86 9.76 -2.71 6.75
CA LEU A 86 10.84 -2.40 5.83
C LEU A 86 12.19 -2.99 6.27
N PRO A 87 13.08 -3.38 5.35
CA PRO A 87 14.44 -3.81 5.67
C PRO A 87 15.33 -2.60 5.98
N ILE A 88 15.26 -2.08 7.22
CA ILE A 88 16.06 -0.95 7.71
C ILE A 88 16.88 -1.42 8.93
N PRO A 89 17.98 -2.17 8.71
CA PRO A 89 18.71 -2.86 9.77
C PRO A 89 19.46 -1.92 10.73
N ASN A 90 19.64 -0.67 10.38
CA ASN A 90 20.27 0.35 11.23
C ASN A 90 19.25 1.13 12.09
N HIS A 91 17.97 0.76 12.07
CA HIS A 91 17.00 1.27 13.03
C HIS A 91 17.25 0.68 14.42
N PRO A 92 17.12 1.47 15.52
CA PRO A 92 17.39 0.97 16.87
C PRO A 92 16.55 -0.26 17.28
N ASP A 93 15.30 -0.33 16.84
CA ASP A 93 14.34 -1.41 17.12
C ASP A 93 14.23 -2.41 15.96
N ALA A 94 15.20 -2.44 15.03
CA ALA A 94 15.18 -3.42 13.95
C ALA A 94 15.24 -4.85 14.50
N ASN A 95 14.49 -5.75 13.89
CA ASN A 95 14.60 -7.17 14.17
C ASN A 95 16.06 -7.63 13.92
N PRO A 96 16.75 -8.19 14.94
CA PRO A 96 18.18 -8.48 14.84
C PRO A 96 18.51 -9.58 13.84
N GLU A 97 17.55 -10.44 13.48
CA GLU A 97 17.75 -11.54 12.53
C GLU A 97 17.48 -11.12 11.08
N THR A 98 16.46 -10.29 10.87
CA THR A 98 15.98 -9.93 9.52
C THR A 98 16.30 -8.51 9.11
N GLY A 99 16.61 -7.63 10.05
CA GLY A 99 16.76 -6.19 9.83
C GLY A 99 15.43 -5.47 9.56
N ALA A 100 14.29 -6.12 9.78
CA ALA A 100 12.98 -5.51 9.58
C ALA A 100 12.67 -4.48 10.67
N SER A 101 12.03 -3.36 10.29
CA SER A 101 11.56 -2.32 11.22
C SER A 101 10.32 -1.60 10.68
N HIS A 102 9.40 -1.22 11.59
CA HIS A 102 8.13 -0.56 11.25
C HIS A 102 8.30 0.94 10.93
N CYS A 103 9.23 1.28 10.02
CA CYS A 103 9.52 2.66 9.63
C CYS A 103 8.48 3.27 8.66
N CYS A 104 7.37 2.57 8.37
CA CYS A 104 6.21 3.10 7.66
C CYS A 104 4.97 3.22 8.56
N GLY A 105 5.03 2.69 9.80
CA GLY A 105 3.97 2.83 10.80
C GLY A 105 2.79 1.89 10.62
N HIS A 106 2.93 0.76 9.92
CA HIS A 106 1.88 -0.23 9.74
C HIS A 106 1.40 -0.84 11.06
N ASN A 107 2.25 -0.89 12.09
CA ASN A 107 1.87 -1.27 13.46
C ASN A 107 0.74 -0.39 14.02
N ALA A 108 0.72 0.91 13.68
CA ALA A 108 -0.36 1.81 14.11
C ALA A 108 -1.67 1.52 13.37
N GLN A 109 -1.60 1.14 12.10
CA GLN A 109 -2.78 0.73 11.35
C GLN A 109 -3.45 -0.47 12.03
N LEU A 110 -2.68 -1.51 12.32
CA LEU A 110 -3.19 -2.72 12.99
C LEU A 110 -3.72 -2.43 14.39
N ALA A 111 -3.01 -1.61 15.18
CA ALA A 111 -3.49 -1.20 16.50
C ALA A 111 -4.83 -0.44 16.39
N GLY A 112 -4.97 0.42 15.37
CA GLY A 112 -6.20 1.11 15.06
C GLY A 112 -7.35 0.18 14.68
N VAL A 113 -7.09 -0.82 13.83
CA VAL A 113 -8.09 -1.83 13.44
C VAL A 113 -8.51 -2.67 14.65
N VAL A 114 -7.58 -3.11 15.49
CA VAL A 114 -7.87 -3.85 16.74
C VAL A 114 -8.71 -3.00 17.69
N GLY A 115 -8.38 -1.72 17.85
CA GLY A 115 -9.20 -0.81 18.65
C GLY A 115 -10.62 -0.62 18.11
N ALA A 116 -10.77 -0.56 16.78
CA ALA A 116 -12.08 -0.54 16.14
C ALA A 116 -12.86 -1.85 16.37
N MET A 117 -12.19 -3.02 16.38
CA MET A 117 -12.83 -4.29 16.72
C MET A 117 -13.45 -4.24 18.12
N PHE A 118 -12.71 -3.75 19.13
CA PHE A 118 -13.23 -3.66 20.50
C PHE A 118 -14.53 -2.85 20.59
N ALA A 119 -14.63 -1.76 19.85
CA ALA A 119 -15.80 -0.90 19.90
C ALA A 119 -16.96 -1.45 19.05
N LEU A 120 -16.69 -1.89 17.81
CA LEU A 120 -17.75 -2.29 16.89
C LEU A 120 -18.35 -3.66 17.24
N THR A 121 -17.65 -4.51 18.00
CA THR A 121 -18.20 -5.77 18.53
C THR A 121 -19.06 -5.61 19.76
N ASP A 122 -19.06 -4.43 20.42
CA ASP A 122 -19.96 -4.14 21.55
C ASP A 122 -21.42 -4.38 21.13
N PRO A 123 -22.23 -5.10 21.94
CA PRO A 123 -23.57 -5.50 21.54
C PRO A 123 -24.50 -4.32 21.21
N GLU A 124 -24.36 -3.18 21.88
CA GLU A 124 -25.17 -2.00 21.66
C GLU A 124 -24.75 -1.26 20.36
N VAL A 125 -23.45 -1.13 20.12
CA VAL A 125 -22.89 -0.56 18.89
C VAL A 125 -23.27 -1.42 17.68
N LYS A 126 -23.04 -2.73 17.79
CA LYS A 126 -23.38 -3.70 16.75
C LYS A 126 -24.87 -3.65 16.37
N ALA A 127 -25.76 -3.58 17.35
CA ALA A 127 -27.22 -3.50 17.14
C ALA A 127 -27.67 -2.20 16.45
N ALA A 128 -26.83 -1.17 16.45
CA ALA A 128 -27.11 0.13 15.81
C ALA A 128 -26.51 0.26 14.40
N MET A 129 -25.83 -0.77 13.88
CA MET A 129 -25.26 -0.81 12.52
C MET A 129 -26.18 -1.60 11.58
N ASP A 130 -26.54 -0.98 10.45
CA ASP A 130 -27.35 -1.58 9.38
C ASP A 130 -26.44 -2.05 8.22
N GLY A 131 -25.63 -3.09 8.47
CA GLY A 131 -24.67 -3.64 7.52
C GLY A 131 -23.60 -4.46 8.21
N ASN A 132 -22.57 -4.86 7.49
CA ASN A 132 -21.50 -5.72 7.96
C ASN A 132 -20.15 -5.01 8.02
N VAL A 133 -19.23 -5.53 8.82
CA VAL A 133 -17.85 -5.04 8.87
C VAL A 133 -16.91 -6.21 8.65
N VAL A 134 -15.92 -6.00 7.80
CA VAL A 134 -14.76 -6.86 7.63
C VAL A 134 -13.55 -6.14 8.21
N PHE A 135 -12.84 -6.79 9.13
CA PHE A 135 -11.54 -6.34 9.60
C PHE A 135 -10.47 -7.14 8.88
N MET A 136 -9.55 -6.46 8.21
CA MET A 136 -8.55 -7.11 7.39
C MET A 136 -7.14 -6.66 7.78
N ALA A 137 -6.26 -7.64 8.02
CA ALA A 137 -4.82 -7.44 8.09
C ALA A 137 -4.22 -7.86 6.74
N ALA A 138 -3.83 -6.87 5.93
CA ALA A 138 -3.31 -7.07 4.59
C ALA A 138 -1.78 -7.26 4.63
N PRO A 139 -1.22 -8.28 3.93
CA PRO A 139 0.22 -8.48 3.86
C PRO A 139 0.89 -7.57 2.85
N ALA A 140 2.22 -7.45 2.93
CA ALA A 140 3.14 -7.11 1.85
C ALA A 140 2.78 -5.86 1.02
N GLU A 141 2.42 -4.75 1.68
CA GLU A 141 2.20 -3.46 1.00
C GLU A 141 3.51 -2.92 0.41
N GLU A 142 4.61 -3.03 1.14
CA GLU A 142 5.91 -2.56 0.71
C GLU A 142 6.47 -3.43 -0.42
N TYR A 143 6.82 -2.80 -1.53
CA TYR A 143 7.33 -3.51 -2.70
C TYR A 143 8.85 -3.79 -2.57
N VAL A 144 9.23 -4.38 -1.43
CA VAL A 144 10.61 -4.77 -1.09
C VAL A 144 10.80 -6.29 -1.21
N ASP A 145 12.03 -6.79 -1.05
CA ASP A 145 12.42 -8.21 -1.20
C ASP A 145 11.88 -8.83 -2.50
N VAL A 146 12.06 -8.11 -3.61
CA VAL A 146 11.57 -8.53 -4.94
C VAL A 146 12.04 -9.93 -5.34
N PRO A 147 13.29 -10.37 -5.04
CA PRO A 147 13.72 -11.75 -5.34
C PRO A 147 12.85 -12.81 -4.64
N TYR A 148 12.48 -12.59 -3.37
CA TYR A 148 11.63 -13.52 -2.63
C TYR A 148 10.20 -13.55 -3.22
N LYS A 149 9.61 -12.39 -3.49
CA LYS A 149 8.29 -12.28 -4.12
C LYS A 149 8.28 -12.98 -5.49
N LYS A 150 9.32 -12.77 -6.30
CA LYS A 150 9.47 -13.44 -7.61
C LYS A 150 9.54 -14.96 -7.47
N LYS A 151 10.28 -15.47 -6.50
CA LYS A 151 10.33 -16.92 -6.22
C LYS A 151 8.94 -17.47 -5.88
N LEU A 152 8.16 -16.75 -5.05
CA LEU A 152 6.79 -17.16 -4.71
C LEU A 152 5.86 -17.18 -5.94
N MET A 153 6.04 -16.23 -6.87
CA MET A 153 5.32 -16.22 -8.14
C MET A 153 5.72 -17.38 -9.05
N GLU A 154 7.00 -17.69 -9.16
CA GLU A 154 7.52 -18.83 -9.92
C GLU A 154 7.03 -20.18 -9.34
N GLU A 155 6.85 -20.25 -8.03
CA GLU A 155 6.24 -21.41 -7.33
C GLU A 155 4.70 -21.45 -7.47
N GLY A 156 4.07 -20.48 -8.13
CA GLY A 156 2.62 -20.38 -8.29
C GLY A 156 1.85 -20.03 -7.01
N LYS A 157 2.53 -19.55 -5.96
CA LYS A 157 1.92 -19.15 -4.69
C LYS A 157 1.34 -17.74 -4.73
N LEU A 158 1.85 -16.89 -5.60
CA LEU A 158 1.41 -15.52 -5.80
C LEU A 158 1.24 -15.21 -7.29
N GLY A 159 0.29 -14.32 -7.60
CA GLY A 159 0.18 -13.67 -8.91
C GLY A 159 0.77 -12.25 -8.91
N TYR A 160 0.71 -11.57 -7.77
CA TYR A 160 1.15 -10.18 -7.61
C TYR A 160 2.07 -9.99 -6.40
N GLY A 161 2.98 -9.02 -6.49
CA GLY A 161 3.93 -8.70 -5.42
C GLY A 161 3.34 -7.84 -4.30
N GLY A 162 2.23 -7.13 -4.53
CA GLY A 162 1.50 -6.37 -3.52
C GLY A 162 0.40 -7.20 -2.89
N GLY A 163 0.23 -7.07 -1.59
CA GLY A 163 -0.70 -7.90 -0.83
C GLY A 163 -2.16 -7.65 -1.16
N LYS A 164 -2.59 -6.38 -1.28
CA LYS A 164 -3.97 -6.06 -1.65
C LYS A 164 -4.26 -6.46 -3.10
N CYS A 165 -3.28 -6.32 -4.01
CA CYS A 165 -3.41 -6.83 -5.37
C CYS A 165 -3.65 -8.35 -5.38
N GLU A 166 -2.92 -9.09 -4.54
CA GLU A 166 -3.09 -10.54 -4.41
C GLU A 166 -4.40 -10.92 -3.73
N LEU A 167 -4.82 -10.20 -2.68
CA LEU A 167 -6.12 -10.39 -2.02
C LEU A 167 -7.28 -10.17 -3.00
N ILE A 168 -7.20 -9.16 -3.87
CA ILE A 168 -8.17 -8.92 -4.95
C ILE A 168 -8.17 -10.12 -5.92
N ARG A 169 -6.98 -10.56 -6.38
CA ARG A 169 -6.85 -11.66 -7.33
C ARG A 169 -7.49 -12.97 -6.85
N ILE A 170 -7.32 -13.28 -5.56
CA ILE A 170 -7.90 -14.52 -4.98
C ILE A 170 -9.36 -14.39 -4.55
N GLY A 171 -9.98 -13.21 -4.75
CA GLY A 171 -11.37 -12.95 -4.39
C GLY A 171 -11.61 -12.63 -2.91
N ALA A 172 -10.55 -12.45 -2.11
CA ALA A 172 -10.67 -12.19 -0.68
C ALA A 172 -11.33 -10.83 -0.34
N MET A 173 -11.46 -9.95 -1.32
CA MET A 173 -12.12 -8.64 -1.17
C MET A 173 -13.46 -8.54 -1.90
N ASP A 174 -14.02 -9.66 -2.40
CA ASP A 174 -15.21 -9.65 -3.27
C ASP A 174 -16.50 -9.28 -2.54
N ASP A 175 -16.55 -9.48 -1.25
CA ASP A 175 -17.67 -9.18 -0.36
C ASP A 175 -17.52 -7.83 0.38
N ILE A 176 -16.55 -7.00 0.01
CA ILE A 176 -16.35 -5.66 0.56
C ILE A 176 -16.89 -4.65 -0.46
N ASP A 177 -17.79 -3.77 -0.01
CA ASP A 177 -18.38 -2.71 -0.84
C ASP A 177 -17.64 -1.38 -0.72
N ILE A 178 -17.15 -1.05 0.50
CA ILE A 178 -16.44 0.18 0.82
C ILE A 178 -15.21 -0.15 1.66
N ALA A 179 -14.06 0.38 1.30
CA ALA A 179 -12.84 0.23 2.08
C ALA A 179 -12.52 1.49 2.90
N VAL A 180 -12.03 1.29 4.13
CA VAL A 180 -11.47 2.35 4.98
C VAL A 180 -10.03 1.98 5.32
N GLY A 181 -9.09 2.85 4.96
CA GLY A 181 -7.66 2.66 5.17
C GLY A 181 -7.04 3.80 5.97
N HIS A 182 -5.87 3.56 6.51
CA HIS A 182 -5.09 4.53 7.28
C HIS A 182 -3.63 4.53 6.81
N HIS A 183 -2.96 5.66 6.96
CA HIS A 183 -1.51 5.73 6.88
C HIS A 183 -0.94 6.64 7.98
N THR A 184 0.23 6.31 8.49
CA THR A 184 0.95 7.14 9.46
C THR A 184 1.51 8.38 8.77
N ALA A 185 1.48 9.51 9.47
CA ALA A 185 2.15 10.73 9.05
C ALA A 185 3.04 11.26 10.19
N PRO A 186 4.27 11.72 9.92
CA PRO A 186 5.07 12.41 10.92
C PRO A 186 4.36 13.68 11.43
N GLY A 187 4.54 13.99 12.72
CA GLY A 187 3.95 15.16 13.39
C GLY A 187 2.78 14.82 14.28
N MET A 188 1.95 15.81 14.59
CA MET A 188 0.85 15.73 15.57
C MET A 188 -0.52 16.01 14.95
N ASP A 189 -0.61 16.04 13.64
CA ASP A 189 -1.83 16.41 12.92
C ASP A 189 -2.67 15.17 12.55
N LEU A 190 -3.95 15.37 12.32
CA LEU A 190 -4.81 14.44 11.61
C LEU A 190 -4.88 14.84 10.14
N ARG A 191 -5.14 13.90 9.25
CA ARG A 191 -5.26 14.19 7.82
C ARG A 191 -6.40 13.40 7.19
N LEU A 192 -7.26 14.10 6.45
CA LEU A 192 -8.15 13.49 5.49
C LEU A 192 -7.36 13.31 4.19
N SER A 193 -7.13 12.07 3.76
CA SER A 193 -6.26 11.73 2.62
C SER A 193 -7.13 11.32 1.43
N ASN A 194 -7.56 12.30 0.63
CA ASN A 194 -8.37 12.06 -0.57
C ASN A 194 -7.65 12.52 -1.86
N ALA A 195 -6.33 12.62 -1.82
CA ALA A 195 -5.53 12.93 -2.98
C ALA A 195 -5.33 11.70 -3.88
N SER A 196 -5.13 11.92 -5.17
CA SER A 196 -4.65 10.86 -6.07
C SER A 196 -3.18 10.52 -5.78
N SER A 197 -2.76 9.30 -6.07
CA SER A 197 -1.34 8.90 -6.03
C SER A 197 -0.91 8.23 -7.34
N ASN A 198 0.40 8.09 -7.54
CA ASN A 198 0.91 7.41 -8.73
C ASN A 198 0.71 5.89 -8.66
N GLY A 199 0.26 5.32 -9.79
CA GLY A 199 0.53 3.91 -10.07
C GLY A 199 1.94 3.70 -10.62
N PHE A 200 2.43 2.46 -10.62
CA PHE A 200 3.72 2.14 -11.19
C PHE A 200 3.78 0.74 -11.81
N VAL A 201 4.73 0.58 -12.73
CA VAL A 201 5.18 -0.72 -13.23
C VAL A 201 6.70 -0.76 -13.19
N ASN A 202 7.25 -1.90 -12.80
CA ASN A 202 8.68 -2.13 -12.89
C ASN A 202 9.00 -2.94 -14.16
N LYS A 203 10.20 -2.70 -14.70
CA LYS A 203 10.71 -3.41 -15.85
C LYS A 203 12.12 -3.87 -15.58
N VAL A 204 12.41 -5.13 -15.87
CA VAL A 204 13.74 -5.70 -15.87
C VAL A 204 14.18 -5.85 -17.32
N ILE A 205 15.22 -5.14 -17.72
CA ILE A 205 15.73 -5.14 -19.07
C ILE A 205 17.10 -5.84 -19.09
N THR A 206 17.23 -6.85 -19.91
CA THR A 206 18.51 -7.57 -20.10
C THR A 206 18.99 -7.36 -21.53
N TYR A 207 20.20 -6.81 -21.67
CA TYR A 207 20.91 -6.75 -22.94
C TYR A 207 21.97 -7.86 -22.97
N THR A 208 21.99 -8.59 -24.07
CA THR A 208 22.99 -9.64 -24.33
C THR A 208 23.76 -9.29 -25.61
N GLY A 209 25.02 -9.07 -25.45
CA GLY A 209 25.99 -8.77 -26.52
C GLY A 209 26.97 -9.91 -26.76
N VAL A 210 28.18 -9.56 -27.18
CA VAL A 210 29.30 -10.48 -27.41
C VAL A 210 30.56 -9.92 -26.76
N SER A 211 31.16 -10.70 -25.87
CA SER A 211 32.39 -10.33 -25.19
C SER A 211 33.59 -10.33 -26.17
N SER A 212 34.50 -9.38 -25.99
CA SER A 212 35.75 -9.29 -26.74
C SER A 212 36.79 -8.46 -25.97
N HIS A 213 38.08 -8.57 -26.37
CA HIS A 213 39.10 -7.72 -25.77
C HIS A 213 38.96 -6.28 -26.26
N ALA A 214 38.70 -5.36 -25.34
CA ALA A 214 38.32 -3.97 -25.68
C ALA A 214 39.43 -3.19 -26.44
N ALA A 215 40.71 -3.57 -26.32
CA ALA A 215 41.81 -2.91 -27.01
C ALA A 215 42.26 -3.63 -28.28
N SER A 216 42.41 -4.97 -28.23
CA SER A 216 43.01 -5.73 -29.34
C SER A 216 42.00 -6.20 -30.40
N ALA A 217 40.74 -6.40 -30.02
CA ALA A 217 39.72 -6.91 -30.93
C ALA A 217 38.31 -6.32 -30.65
N PRO A 218 38.15 -4.99 -30.48
CA PRO A 218 36.86 -4.39 -30.17
C PRO A 218 35.78 -4.64 -31.23
N HIS A 219 36.22 -4.80 -32.49
CA HIS A 219 35.36 -5.06 -33.64
C HIS A 219 34.69 -6.45 -33.64
N CYS A 220 35.16 -7.36 -32.80
CA CYS A 220 34.57 -8.68 -32.60
C CYS A 220 33.48 -8.70 -31.53
N GLY A 221 33.37 -7.63 -30.74
CA GLY A 221 32.41 -7.51 -29.65
C GLY A 221 31.08 -6.84 -30.05
N ILE A 222 30.06 -7.08 -29.28
CA ILE A 222 28.79 -6.32 -29.27
C ILE A 222 28.58 -5.84 -27.82
N ASP A 223 28.68 -4.53 -27.62
CA ASP A 223 28.71 -3.95 -26.28
C ASP A 223 27.30 -3.72 -25.72
N ALA A 224 26.90 -4.53 -24.75
CA ALA A 224 25.63 -4.43 -24.05
C ALA A 224 25.57 -3.18 -23.15
N GLN A 225 26.71 -2.63 -22.68
CA GLN A 225 26.72 -1.40 -21.91
C GLN A 225 26.35 -0.19 -22.78
N ASN A 226 26.85 -0.14 -24.00
CA ASN A 226 26.47 0.91 -24.96
C ASN A 226 24.98 0.87 -25.28
N ALA A 227 24.37 -0.32 -25.35
CA ALA A 227 22.91 -0.45 -25.53
C ALA A 227 22.16 0.18 -24.34
N ALA A 228 22.59 -0.07 -23.12
CA ALA A 228 21.97 0.51 -21.92
C ALA A 228 22.11 2.04 -21.86
N VAL A 229 23.32 2.56 -22.17
CA VAL A 229 23.57 4.02 -22.21
C VAL A 229 22.70 4.71 -23.23
N LEU A 230 22.61 4.16 -24.45
CA LEU A 230 21.76 4.71 -25.51
C LEU A 230 20.27 4.64 -25.13
N ALA A 231 19.86 3.58 -24.45
CA ALA A 231 18.48 3.45 -23.98
C ALA A 231 18.12 4.53 -22.95
N PHE A 232 19.05 4.89 -22.04
CA PHE A 232 18.83 6.00 -21.10
C PHE A 232 18.64 7.33 -21.83
N HIS A 233 19.48 7.63 -22.81
CA HIS A 233 19.30 8.84 -23.64
C HIS A 233 17.97 8.83 -24.38
N ALA A 234 17.60 7.72 -25.00
CA ALA A 234 16.32 7.59 -25.71
C ALA A 234 15.12 7.73 -24.77
N MET A 235 15.23 7.26 -23.50
CA MET A 235 14.20 7.41 -22.50
C MET A 235 14.09 8.87 -22.02
N ASP A 236 15.21 9.55 -21.82
CA ASP A 236 15.21 10.97 -21.43
C ASP A 236 14.59 11.86 -22.50
N MET A 237 14.81 11.56 -23.79
CA MET A 237 14.16 12.25 -24.90
C MET A 237 12.64 12.09 -24.92
N GLN A 238 12.08 11.07 -24.27
CA GLN A 238 10.61 10.92 -24.17
C GLN A 238 9.99 11.89 -23.18
N ARG A 239 10.75 12.51 -22.25
CA ARG A 239 10.22 13.38 -21.18
C ARG A 239 9.42 14.55 -21.72
N GLU A 240 9.81 15.14 -22.84
CA GLU A 240 9.07 16.22 -23.49
C GLU A 240 7.71 15.79 -24.08
N SER A 241 7.51 14.49 -24.24
CA SER A 241 6.27 13.94 -24.81
C SER A 241 5.20 13.61 -23.76
N PHE A 242 5.47 13.83 -22.48
CA PHE A 242 4.51 13.62 -21.39
C PHE A 242 3.81 14.93 -21.02
N GLN A 243 2.53 14.82 -20.65
CA GLN A 243 1.79 15.95 -20.12
C GLN A 243 2.18 16.16 -18.63
N GLU A 244 2.39 17.38 -18.24
CA GLU A 244 2.77 17.73 -16.84
C GLU A 244 1.72 17.24 -15.83
N LYS A 245 0.44 17.35 -16.17
CA LYS A 245 -0.70 16.90 -15.33
C LYS A 245 -0.70 15.40 -15.04
N ASP A 246 0.03 14.60 -15.81
CA ASP A 246 0.08 13.15 -15.68
C ASP A 246 1.13 12.70 -14.65
N PHE A 247 1.98 13.61 -14.16
CA PHE A 247 3.01 13.36 -13.16
C PHE A 247 3.89 12.14 -13.48
N VAL A 248 4.23 11.94 -14.75
CA VAL A 248 5.06 10.82 -15.20
C VAL A 248 6.44 10.89 -14.57
N ARG A 249 6.91 9.75 -14.03
CA ARG A 249 8.28 9.58 -13.52
C ARG A 249 8.87 8.32 -14.14
N LEU A 250 10.06 8.47 -14.73
CA LEU A 250 10.88 7.38 -15.24
C LEU A 250 12.21 7.40 -14.48
N HIS A 251 12.55 6.27 -13.88
CA HIS A 251 13.83 6.09 -13.20
C HIS A 251 14.37 4.70 -13.49
N SER A 252 15.67 4.62 -13.79
CA SER A 252 16.32 3.35 -14.11
C SER A 252 17.71 3.29 -13.47
N VAL A 253 18.14 2.09 -13.12
CA VAL A 253 19.45 1.80 -12.55
C VAL A 253 20.08 0.60 -13.29
N ILE A 254 21.41 0.65 -13.48
CA ILE A 254 22.17 -0.50 -13.96
C ILE A 254 22.46 -1.40 -12.76
N THR A 255 21.88 -2.60 -12.75
CA THR A 255 22.11 -3.59 -11.68
C THR A 255 23.26 -4.55 -12.00
N LYS A 256 23.57 -4.74 -13.31
CA LYS A 256 24.77 -5.43 -13.81
C LYS A 256 25.30 -4.66 -15.00
N GLY A 257 26.57 -4.22 -14.97
CA GLY A 257 27.15 -3.31 -15.95
C GLY A 257 28.40 -3.81 -16.66
N GLY A 258 28.73 -5.09 -16.59
CA GLY A 258 29.98 -5.66 -17.11
C GLY A 258 30.93 -6.12 -15.98
N SER A 259 32.15 -6.59 -16.34
CA SER A 259 33.08 -7.22 -15.40
C SER A 259 34.42 -6.49 -15.27
N ALA A 260 34.98 -5.96 -16.36
CA ALA A 260 36.28 -5.29 -16.38
C ALA A 260 36.41 -4.32 -17.56
N ALA A 261 37.22 -3.26 -17.40
CA ALA A 261 37.39 -2.21 -18.39
C ALA A 261 38.08 -2.66 -19.70
N ASN A 262 38.80 -3.76 -19.67
CA ASN A 262 39.44 -4.35 -20.85
C ASN A 262 38.63 -5.42 -21.57
N ILE A 263 37.37 -5.62 -21.18
CA ILE A 263 36.43 -6.59 -21.74
C ILE A 263 35.16 -5.86 -22.20
N ILE A 264 34.77 -6.05 -23.45
CA ILE A 264 33.46 -5.60 -23.95
C ILE A 264 32.37 -6.33 -23.18
N ALA A 265 31.45 -5.56 -22.58
CA ALA A 265 30.37 -6.10 -21.76
C ALA A 265 29.37 -6.86 -22.62
N ASP A 266 29.21 -8.16 -22.39
CA ASP A 266 28.27 -9.04 -23.10
C ASP A 266 26.93 -9.24 -22.37
N HIS A 267 26.83 -8.79 -21.13
CA HIS A 267 25.62 -8.91 -20.31
C HIS A 267 25.42 -7.70 -19.42
N VAL A 268 24.35 -6.96 -19.66
CA VAL A 268 23.96 -5.79 -18.86
C VAL A 268 22.48 -5.90 -18.49
N GLN A 269 22.18 -5.63 -17.21
CA GLN A 269 20.81 -5.61 -16.71
C GLN A 269 20.49 -4.24 -16.13
N LEU A 270 19.28 -3.77 -16.44
CA LEU A 270 18.67 -2.57 -15.90
C LEU A 270 17.40 -2.93 -15.13
N ASP A 271 17.18 -2.25 -14.03
CA ASP A 271 15.87 -2.18 -13.38
C ASP A 271 15.29 -0.78 -13.59
N SER A 272 14.04 -0.68 -14.01
CA SER A 272 13.37 0.58 -14.33
C SER A 272 12.00 0.63 -13.71
N SER A 273 11.65 1.79 -13.12
CA SER A 273 10.31 2.10 -12.60
C SER A 273 9.66 3.17 -13.47
N VAL A 274 8.44 2.91 -13.92
CA VAL A 274 7.58 3.82 -14.68
C VAL A 274 6.38 4.14 -13.83
N ARG A 275 6.15 5.42 -13.52
CA ARG A 275 5.07 5.91 -12.65
C ARG A 275 4.24 6.96 -13.35
N ALA A 276 2.93 7.00 -13.11
CA ALA A 276 2.05 8.07 -13.54
C ALA A 276 0.77 8.16 -12.70
N LYS A 277 0.11 9.32 -12.76
CA LYS A 277 -1.12 9.64 -12.02
C LYS A 277 -2.36 8.87 -12.52
N HIS A 278 -2.41 8.55 -13.82
CA HIS A 278 -3.59 7.96 -14.45
C HIS A 278 -3.23 6.70 -15.23
N ILE A 279 -4.12 5.72 -15.27
CA ILE A 279 -3.91 4.46 -16.00
C ILE A 279 -3.53 4.70 -17.47
N PRO A 280 -4.22 5.55 -18.26
CA PRO A 280 -3.81 5.82 -19.63
C PRO A 280 -2.40 6.40 -19.75
N ALA A 281 -2.02 7.33 -18.89
CA ALA A 281 -0.67 7.93 -18.87
C ALA A 281 0.40 6.92 -18.47
N TYR A 282 0.12 6.09 -17.48
CA TYR A 282 0.96 4.99 -17.03
C TYR A 282 1.23 3.97 -18.14
N VAL A 283 0.19 3.56 -18.88
CA VAL A 283 0.30 2.65 -20.01
C VAL A 283 1.09 3.27 -21.17
N ASP A 284 0.85 4.56 -21.50
CA ASP A 284 1.59 5.28 -22.53
C ASP A 284 3.07 5.42 -22.16
N ALA A 285 3.36 5.81 -20.93
CA ALA A 285 4.74 5.95 -20.43
C ALA A 285 5.49 4.60 -20.47
N ALA A 286 4.84 3.50 -20.07
CA ALA A 286 5.41 2.16 -20.15
C ALA A 286 5.74 1.75 -21.60
N LYS A 287 4.86 2.03 -22.55
CA LYS A 287 5.10 1.77 -23.99
C LYS A 287 6.24 2.62 -24.56
N LYS A 288 6.35 3.89 -24.13
CA LYS A 288 7.44 4.80 -24.53
C LYS A 288 8.78 4.31 -23.96
N ALA A 289 8.81 3.89 -22.71
CA ALA A 289 9.99 3.28 -22.08
C ALA A 289 10.44 2.02 -22.83
N ASP A 290 9.51 1.12 -23.20
CA ASP A 290 9.82 -0.08 -23.98
C ASP A 290 10.45 0.24 -25.34
N ARG A 291 9.97 1.29 -26.04
CA ARG A 291 10.58 1.74 -27.30
C ARG A 291 11.99 2.27 -27.08
N ALA A 292 12.23 3.02 -26.03
CA ALA A 292 13.54 3.54 -25.69
C ALA A 292 14.54 2.41 -25.39
N PHE A 293 14.15 1.40 -24.63
CA PHE A 293 14.98 0.23 -24.36
C PHE A 293 15.29 -0.56 -25.63
N ARG A 294 14.30 -0.77 -26.51
CA ARG A 294 14.51 -1.43 -27.81
C ARG A 294 15.44 -0.65 -28.73
N ALA A 295 15.38 0.68 -28.72
CA ALA A 295 16.27 1.50 -29.52
C ALA A 295 17.75 1.25 -29.21
N GLY A 296 18.12 1.09 -27.93
CA GLY A 296 19.46 0.75 -27.52
C GLY A 296 19.95 -0.59 -28.11
N ALA A 297 19.11 -1.63 -28.04
CA ALA A 297 19.41 -2.94 -28.59
C ALA A 297 19.57 -2.91 -30.13
N ILE A 298 18.63 -2.26 -30.82
CA ILE A 298 18.64 -2.16 -32.28
C ILE A 298 19.88 -1.45 -32.80
N ALA A 299 20.26 -0.33 -32.15
CA ALA A 299 21.40 0.47 -32.59
C ALA A 299 22.75 -0.23 -32.36
N THR A 300 22.86 -1.06 -31.35
CA THR A 300 24.13 -1.76 -30.99
C THR A 300 24.22 -3.19 -31.54
N GLY A 301 23.09 -3.76 -31.98
CA GLY A 301 23.00 -5.16 -32.40
C GLY A 301 22.89 -6.16 -31.24
N CYS A 302 22.63 -5.71 -30.03
CA CYS A 302 22.41 -6.58 -28.89
C CYS A 302 21.07 -7.33 -28.98
N ALA A 303 21.05 -8.57 -28.52
CA ALA A 303 19.79 -9.20 -28.14
C ALA A 303 19.22 -8.54 -26.86
N MET A 304 17.89 -8.53 -26.73
CA MET A 304 17.25 -7.90 -25.56
C MET A 304 16.03 -8.69 -25.10
N ARG A 305 15.84 -8.70 -23.76
CA ARG A 305 14.61 -9.14 -23.11
C ARG A 305 14.10 -8.03 -22.21
N ILE A 306 12.81 -7.74 -22.26
CA ILE A 306 12.09 -6.91 -21.28
C ILE A 306 11.13 -7.81 -20.54
N GLU A 307 11.22 -7.81 -19.24
CA GLU A 307 10.26 -8.39 -18.31
C GLU A 307 9.51 -7.25 -17.63
N THR A 308 8.19 -7.24 -17.74
CA THR A 308 7.35 -6.25 -17.05
C THR A 308 6.81 -6.90 -15.79
N VAL A 309 7.09 -6.27 -14.65
CA VAL A 309 6.64 -6.71 -13.33
C VAL A 309 5.53 -5.77 -12.89
N PRO A 310 4.28 -6.23 -12.77
CA PRO A 310 3.18 -5.40 -12.29
C PRO A 310 3.50 -4.78 -10.91
N GLY A 311 3.24 -3.49 -10.78
CA GLY A 311 3.26 -2.76 -9.52
C GLY A 311 1.83 -2.46 -9.08
N TYR A 312 1.56 -1.21 -8.69
CA TYR A 312 0.28 -0.76 -8.16
C TYR A 312 -0.46 0.14 -9.13
N MET A 313 -1.79 0.15 -9.06
CA MET A 313 -2.62 1.11 -9.76
C MET A 313 -2.55 2.49 -9.09
N PRO A 314 -2.86 3.58 -9.81
CA PRO A 314 -3.01 4.90 -9.20
C PRO A 314 -4.17 4.93 -8.23
N THR A 315 -4.05 5.63 -7.10
CA THR A 315 -5.19 5.87 -6.20
C THR A 315 -6.21 6.80 -6.87
N VAL A 316 -7.46 6.38 -6.84
CA VAL A 316 -8.61 7.15 -7.31
C VAL A 316 -9.27 7.85 -6.13
N PRO A 317 -9.34 9.20 -6.11
CA PRO A 317 -10.02 9.93 -5.05
C PRO A 317 -11.51 9.56 -4.95
N CYS A 318 -12.00 9.53 -3.73
CA CYS A 318 -13.41 9.29 -3.45
C CYS A 318 -14.26 10.53 -3.76
N SER A 319 -15.47 10.34 -4.27
CA SER A 319 -16.39 11.43 -4.59
C SER A 319 -17.09 12.02 -3.36
N ASP A 320 -17.31 11.21 -2.32
CA ASP A 320 -17.90 11.60 -1.06
C ASP A 320 -17.05 11.07 0.12
N VAL A 321 -16.63 11.98 0.97
CA VAL A 321 -15.82 11.71 2.17
C VAL A 321 -16.50 12.17 3.46
N THR A 322 -17.82 12.44 3.40
CA THR A 322 -18.57 13.06 4.50
C THR A 322 -18.46 12.28 5.79
N ALA A 323 -18.66 10.96 5.76
CA ALA A 323 -18.57 10.11 6.96
C ALA A 323 -17.19 10.18 7.64
N LEU A 324 -16.11 10.13 6.84
CA LEU A 324 -14.75 10.26 7.33
C LEU A 324 -14.45 11.67 7.85
N LYS A 325 -14.88 12.70 7.13
CA LYS A 325 -14.68 14.09 7.53
C LYS A 325 -15.33 14.38 8.89
N GLU A 326 -16.58 13.98 9.08
CA GLU A 326 -17.27 14.13 10.37
C GLU A 326 -16.56 13.35 11.50
N ALA A 327 -16.11 12.12 11.24
CA ALA A 327 -15.36 11.33 12.22
C ALA A 327 -14.05 12.02 12.64
N LEU A 328 -13.31 12.58 11.69
CA LEU A 328 -12.08 13.34 11.96
C LEU A 328 -12.35 14.59 12.79
N GLU A 329 -13.38 15.38 12.44
CA GLU A 329 -13.75 16.62 13.14
C GLU A 329 -14.19 16.34 14.57
N GLU A 330 -14.98 15.28 14.79
CA GLU A 330 -15.43 14.86 16.11
C GLU A 330 -14.31 14.32 17.00
N VAL A 331 -13.37 13.57 16.44
CA VAL A 331 -12.21 13.03 17.18
C VAL A 331 -11.18 14.12 17.46
N ALA A 332 -10.99 15.04 16.51
CA ALA A 332 -10.07 16.16 16.70
C ALA A 332 -10.49 17.06 17.88
N ASP A 333 -11.78 17.31 18.05
CA ASP A 333 -12.38 18.06 19.19
C ASP A 333 -11.59 19.36 19.53
N GLY A 334 -11.07 20.04 18.50
CA GLY A 334 -10.22 21.21 18.65
C GLY A 334 -8.81 20.96 19.23
N LYS A 335 -8.46 19.71 19.57
CA LYS A 335 -7.14 19.34 20.13
C LYS A 335 -6.11 19.09 19.04
N TYR A 336 -6.55 18.54 17.89
CA TYR A 336 -5.68 18.22 16.78
C TYR A 336 -6.05 19.09 15.57
N LYS A 337 -5.04 19.54 14.85
CA LYS A 337 -5.26 20.18 13.54
C LYS A 337 -5.60 19.10 12.51
N ILE A 338 -6.56 19.40 11.64
CA ILE A 338 -6.91 18.54 10.50
C ILE A 338 -6.37 19.16 9.22
N ILE A 339 -5.59 18.40 8.47
CA ILE A 339 -5.15 18.73 7.12
C ILE A 339 -6.08 18.03 6.14
N TYR A 340 -6.75 18.79 5.29
CA TYR A 340 -7.64 18.27 4.27
C TYR A 340 -6.90 18.18 2.94
N GLN A 341 -6.69 16.97 2.43
CA GLN A 341 -6.19 16.75 1.08
C GLN A 341 -7.37 16.41 0.17
N GLY A 342 -7.60 17.27 -0.81
CA GLY A 342 -8.73 17.17 -1.73
C GLY A 342 -8.45 16.30 -2.95
N ALA A 343 -9.50 15.99 -3.71
CA ALA A 343 -9.43 15.16 -4.92
C ALA A 343 -8.64 15.81 -6.08
N ASP A 344 -8.41 17.12 -6.02
CA ASP A 344 -7.58 17.89 -6.97
C ASP A 344 -6.09 17.82 -6.65
N GLU A 345 -5.71 17.38 -5.46
CA GLU A 345 -4.33 17.20 -5.06
C GLU A 345 -3.74 15.87 -5.59
N HIS A 346 -2.40 15.81 -5.62
CA HIS A 346 -1.68 14.63 -6.08
C HIS A 346 -0.42 14.39 -5.24
N ILE A 347 -0.22 13.12 -4.85
CA ILE A 347 0.96 12.66 -4.14
C ILE A 347 1.75 11.72 -5.05
N CYS A 348 3.06 11.98 -5.24
CA CYS A 348 3.89 11.14 -6.12
C CYS A 348 4.28 9.78 -5.51
N ALA A 349 3.82 9.44 -4.32
CA ALA A 349 3.96 8.10 -3.72
C ALA A 349 3.07 7.07 -4.44
N SER A 350 3.17 5.82 -4.04
CA SER A 350 2.35 4.71 -4.55
C SER A 350 2.01 3.79 -3.39
N THR A 351 0.83 3.20 -3.41
CA THR A 351 0.35 2.20 -2.46
C THR A 351 -0.57 1.22 -3.18
N ASP A 352 -0.65 -0.02 -2.73
CA ASP A 352 -1.59 -1.01 -3.28
C ASP A 352 -3.06 -0.76 -2.86
N PHE A 353 -3.35 0.26 -2.04
CA PHE A 353 -4.68 0.86 -1.94
C PHE A 353 -5.14 1.49 -3.25
N GLY A 354 -4.22 1.80 -4.17
CA GLY A 354 -4.56 2.20 -5.54
C GLY A 354 -5.43 1.17 -6.24
N ASP A 355 -5.05 -0.10 -6.16
CA ASP A 355 -5.81 -1.22 -6.76
C ASP A 355 -7.21 -1.34 -6.12
N VAL A 356 -7.31 -1.21 -4.80
CA VAL A 356 -8.60 -1.19 -4.08
C VAL A 356 -9.49 -0.04 -4.57
N SER A 357 -8.92 1.18 -4.65
CA SER A 357 -9.64 2.38 -5.06
C SER A 357 -10.12 2.37 -6.51
N CYS A 358 -9.54 1.52 -7.35
CA CYS A 358 -9.99 1.32 -8.73
C CYS A 358 -11.25 0.43 -8.82
N LEU A 359 -11.55 -0.34 -7.79
CA LEU A 359 -12.64 -1.34 -7.76
C LEU A 359 -13.80 -0.94 -6.85
N MET A 360 -13.54 -0.25 -5.74
CA MET A 360 -14.53 0.15 -4.74
C MET A 360 -14.18 1.51 -4.13
N PRO A 361 -15.15 2.24 -3.52
CA PRO A 361 -14.86 3.46 -2.78
C PRO A 361 -13.85 3.21 -1.67
N LEU A 362 -12.85 4.08 -1.56
CA LEU A 362 -11.82 4.03 -0.55
C LEU A 362 -11.78 5.35 0.24
N LEU A 363 -12.02 5.27 1.54
CA LEU A 363 -11.87 6.39 2.46
C LEU A 363 -10.53 6.24 3.18
N GLN A 364 -9.65 7.23 3.07
CA GLN A 364 -8.32 7.19 3.70
C GLN A 364 -8.08 8.39 4.60
N PHE A 365 -7.41 8.13 5.72
CA PHE A 365 -6.95 9.17 6.64
C PHE A 365 -5.54 8.89 7.13
N SER A 366 -4.92 9.89 7.76
CA SER A 366 -3.64 9.69 8.45
C SER A 366 -3.68 10.31 9.85
N THR A 367 -2.91 9.71 10.75
CA THR A 367 -2.69 10.23 12.10
C THR A 367 -1.21 10.45 12.36
N GLY A 368 -0.91 11.47 13.16
CA GLY A 368 0.42 11.73 13.69
C GLY A 368 0.80 10.80 14.83
N GLY A 369 1.65 11.30 15.73
CA GLY A 369 2.22 10.55 16.85
C GLY A 369 3.57 9.94 16.54
N TYR A 370 4.17 10.34 15.43
CA TYR A 370 5.49 9.90 14.96
C TYR A 370 6.41 11.09 14.71
N GLU A 371 7.69 10.89 14.95
CA GLU A 371 8.78 11.77 14.52
C GLU A 371 9.73 11.00 13.60
N GLY A 372 10.57 11.76 12.88
CA GLY A 372 11.47 11.23 11.86
C GLY A 372 10.84 11.20 10.47
N GLN A 373 11.63 10.85 9.48
CA GLN A 373 11.17 10.71 8.11
C GLN A 373 10.81 9.23 7.85
N LEU A 374 9.62 8.96 7.37
CA LEU A 374 9.21 7.59 7.02
C LEU A 374 10.23 6.92 6.09
N HIS A 375 10.42 5.62 6.24
CA HIS A 375 11.45 4.81 5.57
C HIS A 375 12.89 5.12 5.99
N ASN A 376 13.08 5.83 7.11
CA ASN A 376 14.39 6.15 7.67
C ASN A 376 14.58 5.54 9.06
N PRO A 377 15.84 5.33 9.51
CA PRO A 377 16.11 4.75 10.82
C PRO A 377 15.86 5.71 11.99
N ASP A 378 15.46 6.94 11.75
CA ASP A 378 15.11 7.95 12.76
C ASP A 378 13.63 7.98 13.11
N VAL A 379 12.80 7.17 12.46
CA VAL A 379 11.37 7.05 12.75
C VAL A 379 11.16 6.49 14.15
N ARG A 380 10.32 7.15 14.94
CA ARG A 380 9.91 6.67 16.28
C ARG A 380 8.51 7.11 16.63
N VAL A 381 7.84 6.31 17.42
CA VAL A 381 6.55 6.68 18.03
C VAL A 381 6.81 7.65 19.18
N THR A 382 6.17 8.81 19.15
CA THR A 382 6.29 9.85 20.20
C THR A 382 5.00 10.09 20.94
N ASP A 383 3.86 9.75 20.37
CA ASP A 383 2.55 9.79 21.01
C ASP A 383 1.71 8.57 20.61
N GLU A 384 1.75 7.53 21.44
CA GLU A 384 0.99 6.29 21.22
C GLU A 384 -0.53 6.50 21.27
N TYR A 385 -1.01 7.48 22.04
CA TYR A 385 -2.44 7.76 22.07
C TYR A 385 -2.91 8.29 20.70
N LEU A 386 -2.18 9.24 20.15
CA LEU A 386 -2.49 9.78 18.82
C LEU A 386 -2.30 8.72 17.74
N ALA A 387 -1.17 7.99 17.75
CA ALA A 387 -0.83 7.01 16.74
C ALA A 387 -1.79 5.81 16.70
N TYR A 388 -2.26 5.33 17.85
CA TYR A 388 -3.00 4.07 17.96
C TYR A 388 -4.46 4.27 18.36
N VAL A 389 -4.71 5.03 19.45
CA VAL A 389 -6.05 5.15 20.04
C VAL A 389 -6.92 6.10 19.22
N VAL A 390 -6.37 7.24 18.79
CA VAL A 390 -7.06 8.18 17.91
C VAL A 390 -7.34 7.52 16.54
N THR A 391 -6.40 6.76 16.01
CA THR A 391 -6.57 5.96 14.78
C THR A 391 -7.76 4.99 14.92
N ALA A 392 -7.85 4.28 16.04
CA ALA A 392 -8.96 3.38 16.34
C ALA A 392 -10.32 4.09 16.38
N LYS A 393 -10.38 5.26 16.99
CA LYS A 393 -11.60 6.08 17.05
C LYS A 393 -12.06 6.51 15.66
N ILE A 394 -11.13 6.96 14.80
CA ILE A 394 -11.47 7.40 13.45
C ILE A 394 -11.97 6.22 12.61
N PHE A 395 -11.31 5.05 12.67
CA PHE A 395 -11.77 3.83 12.01
C PHE A 395 -13.18 3.44 12.45
N ALA A 396 -13.40 3.33 13.77
CA ALA A 396 -14.68 2.89 14.32
C ALA A 396 -15.81 3.88 14.02
N LEU A 397 -15.59 5.19 14.21
CA LEU A 397 -16.60 6.20 13.93
C LEU A 397 -16.93 6.32 12.44
N THR A 398 -15.92 6.27 11.55
CA THR A 398 -16.15 6.29 10.11
C THR A 398 -17.03 5.10 9.70
N THR A 399 -16.68 3.90 10.17
CA THR A 399 -17.43 2.67 9.90
C THR A 399 -18.86 2.75 10.43
N TYR A 400 -19.03 3.19 11.68
CA TYR A 400 -20.36 3.37 12.27
C TYR A 400 -21.21 4.40 11.52
N LYS A 401 -20.62 5.57 11.17
CA LYS A 401 -21.33 6.60 10.40
C LYS A 401 -21.79 6.11 9.02
N LEU A 402 -20.98 5.29 8.36
CA LEU A 402 -21.36 4.65 7.09
C LEU A 402 -22.57 3.73 7.27
N LEU A 403 -22.62 2.97 8.37
CA LEU A 403 -23.60 1.89 8.57
C LEU A 403 -24.80 2.26 9.45
N LYS A 404 -24.82 3.40 10.16
CA LYS A 404 -25.97 3.83 10.95
C LYS A 404 -27.13 4.33 10.08
N ASN A 405 -28.34 4.38 10.63
CA ASN A 405 -29.53 4.97 10.00
C ASN A 405 -29.84 4.37 8.61
N GLY A 406 -29.80 3.04 8.50
CA GLY A 406 -30.07 2.34 7.24
C GLY A 406 -28.93 2.44 6.21
N GLY A 407 -27.71 2.80 6.64
CA GLY A 407 -26.53 2.90 5.78
C GLY A 407 -26.62 4.06 4.78
N ASN A 408 -27.24 5.18 5.14
CA ASN A 408 -27.48 6.28 4.20
C ASN A 408 -26.19 6.87 3.61
N TYR A 409 -25.12 7.06 4.42
CA TYR A 409 -23.85 7.56 3.90
C TYR A 409 -23.16 6.54 2.98
N ALA A 410 -23.23 5.25 3.33
CA ALA A 410 -22.66 4.20 2.50
C ALA A 410 -23.39 4.10 1.15
N LYS A 411 -24.71 4.17 1.14
CA LYS A 411 -25.51 4.17 -0.10
C LYS A 411 -25.20 5.36 -0.99
N ALA A 412 -25.17 6.57 -0.41
CA ALA A 412 -24.82 7.79 -1.16
C ALA A 412 -23.41 7.70 -1.77
N LEU A 413 -22.47 7.15 -1.02
CA LEU A 413 -21.10 6.93 -1.48
C LEU A 413 -21.06 5.94 -2.65
N LEU A 414 -21.74 4.80 -2.53
CA LEU A 414 -21.80 3.78 -3.58
C LEU A 414 -22.50 4.32 -4.85
N ASP A 415 -23.59 5.08 -4.70
CA ASP A 415 -24.31 5.69 -5.83
C ASP A 415 -23.45 6.72 -6.60
N SER A 416 -22.53 7.39 -5.92
CA SER A 416 -21.63 8.39 -6.52
C SER A 416 -20.34 7.79 -7.10
N TYR A 417 -19.97 6.59 -6.69
CA TYR A 417 -18.73 5.93 -7.12
C TYR A 417 -18.87 5.23 -8.48
N LYS A 418 -17.82 5.29 -9.27
CA LYS A 418 -17.68 4.50 -10.52
C LYS A 418 -16.34 3.79 -10.52
N ALA A 419 -16.38 2.47 -10.51
CA ALA A 419 -15.20 1.67 -10.70
C ALA A 419 -14.50 2.04 -12.03
N VAL A 420 -13.19 2.22 -11.98
CA VAL A 420 -12.36 2.56 -13.15
C VAL A 420 -11.76 1.32 -13.80
N MET A 421 -11.83 0.20 -13.11
CA MET A 421 -11.39 -1.13 -13.58
C MET A 421 -12.40 -2.19 -13.18
N THR A 422 -12.31 -3.35 -13.81
CA THR A 422 -12.94 -4.61 -13.40
C THR A 422 -11.84 -5.55 -12.89
N LYS A 423 -12.23 -6.56 -12.13
CA LYS A 423 -11.29 -7.60 -11.66
C LYS A 423 -10.76 -8.49 -12.78
N GLU A 424 -11.49 -8.57 -13.89
CA GLU A 424 -11.12 -9.26 -15.13
C GLU A 424 -10.24 -8.35 -16.01
#